data_4ca077d99079f0fbd202efa3a5a54ef2
#
_entry.id   4ca077d99079f0fbd202efa3a5a54ef2
#
_cell.length_a   1.000
_cell.length_b   1.000
_cell.length_c   1.000
_cell.angle_alpha   90.00
_cell.angle_beta   90.00
_cell.angle_gamma   90.00
#
_symmetry.space_group_name_H-M   'P 1'
#
loop_
_entity.id
_entity.type
_entity.pdbx_description
1 polymer ?
#
loop_
_entity_poly.entity_id
_entity_poly.type
_entity_poly.pdbx_seq_one_letter_code
_entity_poly.pdbx_strand_id
1 'polypeptide(L)'
;MERQHRIQPGDRVRYSSAFCRQMGAATGWLPQARGVVVALWGGGQDLARIAWDQHPEGPGTLGGAHVSALQRQTPDGWRPRL
;
A
#
# COMPACT_ATOMS: atom_id res chain seq x y z
N MET A 1 -11.93 13.72 -17.19
CA MET A 1 -11.90 13.35 -16.42
C MET A 1 -11.13 12.67 -15.75
N GLU A 2 -10.97 12.69 -15.05
CA GLU A 2 -10.33 12.15 -14.43
C GLU A 2 -10.30 11.19 -14.09
N ARG A 3 -9.82 10.76 -13.94
CA ARG A 3 -9.74 9.88 -13.66
C ARG A 3 -9.37 9.32 -12.63
N GLN A 4 -9.71 8.62 -12.47
CA GLN A 4 -9.65 7.78 -11.36
C GLN A 4 -8.29 7.32 -11.07
N HIS A 5 -7.85 7.48 -9.88
CA HIS A 5 -6.48 7.16 -9.51
C HIS A 5 -6.45 5.98 -8.55
N ARG A 6 -6.96 4.85 -9.04
CA ARG A 6 -6.96 3.64 -8.25
C ARG A 6 -5.55 3.08 -8.17
N ILE A 7 -5.28 2.36 -7.08
CA ILE A 7 -4.03 1.66 -6.93
C ILE A 7 -3.94 0.58 -8.00
N GLN A 8 -2.80 0.49 -8.66
CA GLN A 8 -2.57 -0.43 -9.76
C GLN A 8 -1.19 -1.04 -9.64
N PRO A 9 -0.94 -2.18 -10.32
CA PRO A 9 0.40 -2.75 -10.34
C PRO A 9 1.41 -1.72 -10.82
N GLY A 10 2.55 -1.68 -10.16
CA GLY A 10 3.58 -0.69 -10.43
C GLY A 10 3.53 0.52 -9.53
N ASP A 11 2.41 0.73 -8.84
CA ASP A 11 2.30 1.87 -7.93
C ASP A 11 3.13 1.64 -6.68
N ARG A 12 3.78 2.69 -6.23
CA ARG A 12 4.48 2.68 -4.96
C ARG A 12 3.48 3.04 -3.87
N VAL A 13 3.47 2.24 -2.81
CA VAL A 13 2.44 2.36 -1.78
C VAL A 13 3.04 2.34 -0.38
N ARG A 14 2.25 2.82 0.56
CA ARG A 14 2.52 2.69 1.99
C ARG A 14 1.19 2.48 2.71
N TYR A 15 1.26 2.00 3.94
CA TYR A 15 0.06 1.95 4.77
C TYR A 15 -0.38 3.37 5.14
N SER A 16 -1.68 3.60 5.19
CA SER A 16 -2.21 4.89 5.60
C SER A 16 -2.01 5.10 7.10
N SER A 17 -1.99 6.37 7.50
CA SER A 17 -1.91 6.70 8.92
C SER A 17 -3.10 6.15 9.70
N ALA A 18 -4.29 6.20 9.09
CA ALA A 18 -5.49 5.68 9.73
C ALA A 18 -5.36 4.20 10.00
N PHE A 19 -4.84 3.43 9.01
CA PHE A 19 -4.66 2.00 9.19
C PHE A 19 -3.66 1.72 10.32
N CYS A 20 -2.54 2.44 10.33
CA CYS A 20 -1.53 2.25 11.36
C CYS A 20 -2.12 2.52 12.74
N ARG A 21 -2.93 3.57 12.87
CA ARG A 21 -3.58 3.87 14.15
C ARG A 21 -4.53 2.76 14.57
N GLN A 22 -5.30 2.23 13.63
CA GLN A 22 -6.23 1.15 13.94
C GLN A 22 -5.51 -0.09 14.45
N MET A 23 -4.32 -0.34 13.93
CA MET A 23 -3.53 -1.49 14.33
C MET A 23 -2.70 -1.23 15.58
N GLY A 24 -2.75 -0.02 16.13
CA GLY A 24 -1.93 0.34 17.27
C GLY A 24 -0.45 0.40 16.93
N ALA A 25 -0.11 0.60 15.66
CA ALA A 25 1.26 0.54 15.18
C ALA A 25 1.82 1.95 15.01
N ALA A 26 2.07 2.63 16.14
CA ALA A 26 2.66 3.96 16.09
C ALA A 26 4.12 3.92 15.68
N THR A 27 4.80 2.81 15.94
CA THR A 27 6.21 2.65 15.61
C THR A 27 6.40 1.27 14.98
N GLY A 28 7.63 0.95 14.63
CA GLY A 28 7.94 -0.30 14.01
C GLY A 28 7.93 -0.18 12.50
N TRP A 29 7.76 -1.31 11.81
CA TRP A 29 7.90 -1.28 10.36
C TRP A 29 6.63 -0.81 9.65
N LEU A 30 5.45 -0.99 10.24
CA LEU A 30 4.21 -0.64 9.55
C LEU A 30 4.15 0.83 9.13
N PRO A 31 4.40 1.81 10.02
CA PRO A 31 4.34 3.20 9.57
C PRO A 31 5.42 3.56 8.56
N GLN A 32 6.49 2.78 8.50
CA GLN A 32 7.59 3.07 7.61
C GLN A 32 7.60 2.17 6.38
N ALA A 33 6.65 1.26 6.27
CA ALA A 33 6.62 0.31 5.18
C ALA A 33 6.42 1.03 3.85
N ARG A 34 7.22 0.65 2.86
CA ARG A 34 7.09 1.15 1.50
C ARG A 34 7.25 -0.03 0.58
N GLY A 35 6.47 -0.05 -0.48
CA GLY A 35 6.57 -1.15 -1.41
C GLY A 35 5.95 -0.81 -2.75
N VAL A 36 5.97 -1.79 -3.65
CA VAL A 36 5.42 -1.64 -5.00
C VAL A 36 4.37 -2.72 -5.20
N VAL A 37 3.22 -2.33 -5.71
CA VAL A 37 2.15 -3.26 -6.02
C VAL A 37 2.58 -4.12 -7.20
N VAL A 38 2.51 -5.44 -7.03
CA VAL A 38 2.86 -6.36 -8.11
C VAL A 38 1.64 -7.00 -8.74
N ALA A 39 0.52 -7.05 -8.03
CA ALA A 39 -0.71 -7.63 -8.56
C ALA A 39 -1.90 -7.17 -7.75
N LEU A 40 -3.06 -7.22 -8.38
CA LEU A 40 -4.33 -6.98 -7.70
C LEU A 40 -5.24 -8.17 -7.96
N TRP A 41 -6.11 -8.45 -7.00
CA TRP A 41 -7.09 -9.51 -7.20
C TRP A 41 -8.34 -9.22 -6.35
N GLY A 42 -9.30 -10.13 -6.40
CA GLY A 42 -10.58 -9.94 -5.76
C GLY A 42 -11.61 -9.45 -6.76
N GLY A 43 -12.86 -9.52 -6.38
CA GLY A 43 -13.96 -9.16 -7.28
C GLY A 43 -13.90 -7.72 -7.75
N GLY A 44 -13.48 -6.79 -6.89
CA GLY A 44 -13.33 -5.39 -7.25
C GLY A 44 -11.87 -4.98 -7.37
N GLN A 45 -10.97 -5.95 -7.41
CA GLN A 45 -9.52 -5.68 -7.41
C GLN A 45 -9.13 -4.84 -6.21
N ASP A 46 -9.68 -5.19 -5.07
CA ASP A 46 -9.47 -4.45 -3.84
C ASP A 46 -8.44 -5.09 -2.91
N LEU A 47 -7.82 -6.18 -3.36
CA LEU A 47 -6.71 -6.81 -2.64
C LEU A 47 -5.45 -6.63 -3.46
N ALA A 48 -4.38 -6.23 -2.80
CA ALA A 48 -3.12 -5.94 -3.46
C ALA A 48 -2.03 -6.84 -2.91
N ARG A 49 -1.21 -7.37 -3.82
CA ARG A 49 0.04 -8.04 -3.45
C ARG A 49 1.15 -7.04 -3.64
N ILE A 50 1.99 -6.89 -2.63
CA ILE A 50 2.98 -5.83 -2.57
C ILE A 50 4.34 -6.43 -2.27
N ALA A 51 5.35 -6.00 -3.04
CA ALA A 51 6.74 -6.31 -2.73
C ALA A 51 7.26 -5.20 -1.83
N TRP A 52 7.42 -5.50 -0.55
CA TRP A 52 7.82 -4.51 0.44
C TRP A 52 9.33 -4.29 0.40
N ASP A 53 9.75 -3.03 0.45
CA ASP A 53 11.17 -2.67 0.41
C ASP A 53 11.92 -3.19 1.63
N GLN A 54 11.30 -3.03 2.80
CA GLN A 54 11.91 -3.41 4.07
C GLN A 54 10.88 -4.15 4.89
N HIS A 55 10.88 -5.45 4.77
CA HIS A 55 9.99 -6.31 5.52
C HIS A 55 10.79 -6.98 6.63
N PRO A 56 10.17 -7.28 7.79
CA PRO A 56 10.91 -8.01 8.85
C PRO A 56 11.54 -9.30 8.37
N GLU A 57 10.99 -9.91 7.33
CA GLU A 57 11.52 -11.16 6.79
C GLU A 57 12.46 -10.94 5.61
N GLY A 58 12.78 -9.69 5.30
CA GLY A 58 13.74 -9.38 4.25
C GLY A 58 13.18 -8.51 3.15
N PRO A 59 14.06 -7.81 2.43
CA PRO A 59 13.63 -6.95 1.33
C PRO A 59 12.96 -7.77 0.22
N GLY A 60 11.93 -7.20 -0.37
CA GLY A 60 11.23 -7.85 -1.46
C GLY A 60 10.23 -8.90 -1.05
N THR A 61 10.06 -9.12 0.26
CA THR A 61 9.06 -10.06 0.75
C THR A 61 7.68 -9.63 0.27
N LEU A 62 6.92 -10.58 -0.28
CA LEU A 62 5.58 -10.29 -0.77
C LEU A 62 4.58 -10.34 0.37
N GLY A 63 3.69 -9.38 0.39
CA GLY A 63 2.61 -9.35 1.37
C GLY A 63 1.34 -8.88 0.71
N GLY A 64 0.20 -9.20 1.33
CA GLY A 64 -1.10 -8.78 0.84
C GLY A 64 -1.72 -7.72 1.73
N ALA A 65 -2.51 -6.85 1.13
CA ALA A 65 -3.23 -5.84 1.88
C ALA A 65 -4.46 -5.42 1.11
N HIS A 66 -5.49 -5.02 1.86
CA HIS A 66 -6.66 -4.41 1.24
C HIS A 66 -6.27 -2.99 0.81
N VAL A 67 -6.69 -2.59 -0.39
CA VAL A 67 -6.29 -1.29 -0.91
C VAL A 67 -6.76 -0.13 -0.04
N SER A 68 -7.81 -0.33 0.75
CA SER A 68 -8.29 0.71 1.66
C SER A 68 -7.29 1.04 2.77
N ALA A 69 -6.32 0.15 3.01
CA ALA A 69 -5.29 0.39 4.01
C ALA A 69 -4.07 1.12 3.44
N LEU A 70 -4.09 1.43 2.15
CA LEU A 70 -2.91 1.90 1.43
C LEU A 70 -3.10 3.30 0.90
N GLN A 71 -1.98 3.99 0.72
CA GLN A 71 -1.90 5.21 -0.05
C GLN A 71 -0.87 5.01 -1.14
N ARG A 72 -1.10 5.57 -2.32
CA ARG A 72 -0.14 5.47 -3.41
C ARG A 72 0.61 6.79 -3.54
N GLN A 73 1.84 6.68 -4.01
CA GLN A 73 2.67 7.85 -4.24
C GLN A 73 2.30 8.50 -5.57
N THR A 74 2.18 9.82 -5.54
CA THR A 74 1.94 10.63 -6.74
C THR A 74 2.95 11.77 -6.74
N PRO A 75 3.06 12.52 -7.84
CA PRO A 75 3.93 13.70 -7.84
C PRO A 75 3.59 14.71 -6.75
N ASP A 76 2.34 14.72 -6.29
CA ASP A 76 1.91 15.64 -5.25
C ASP A 76 2.04 15.08 -3.85
N GLY A 77 2.51 13.84 -3.72
CA GLY A 77 2.65 13.20 -2.42
C GLY A 77 1.88 11.91 -2.33
N TRP A 78 1.45 11.54 -1.14
CA TRP A 78 0.74 10.29 -0.92
C TRP A 78 -0.75 10.50 -1.02
N ARG A 79 -1.42 9.63 -1.76
CA ARG A 79 -2.84 9.72 -1.98
C ARG A 79 -3.53 8.44 -1.54
N PRO A 80 -4.78 8.52 -1.07
CA PRO A 80 -5.54 7.31 -0.80
C PRO A 80 -5.79 6.54 -2.08
N ARG A 81 -6.34 5.32 -1.94
CA ARG A 81 -6.53 4.42 -3.06
C ARG A 81 -7.41 5.01 -4.15
N LEU A 82 -8.22 5.96 -3.79
CA LEU A 82 -9.09 6.58 -4.74
C LEU A 82 -8.55 7.94 -5.11
#